data_cc9ffe5d7e4b1a7860c2efb5aade3109
#
_entry.id   cc9ffe5d7e4b1a7860c2efb5aade3109
#
_cell.length_a   1.000
_cell.length_b   1.000
_cell.length_c   1.000
_cell.angle_alpha   90.00
_cell.angle_beta   90.00
_cell.angle_gamma   90.00
#
_symmetry.space_group_name_H-M   'P 1'
#
loop_
_entity.id
_entity.type
_entity.pdbx_description
1 polymer ?
#
loop_
_entity_poly.entity_id
_entity_poly.type
_entity_poly.pdbx_seq_one_letter_code
_entity_poly.pdbx_strand_id
1 'polypeptide(L)'
;EPALILLQDNVVSTFREIEEGLIKVVLFDVDGGFILSDKNQDLLQMSYSFLGSVLDRSSVDISNVIVSGPRGTIASVSSNVVSADVKLVPGVFALHQNYPNPFNPTTEIQFDIPIATQINVSIFNLMGQKVKTLANKQVASGYHVVQWDGTNDKGVSVSTGMYFYTLNTGSHSAMKKMLF
;
A
#
# COMPACT_ATOMS: atom_id res chain seq x y z
N GLU A 1 8.33 -14.88 -3.47
CA GLU A 1 8.70 -15.35 -2.12
C GLU A 1 8.23 -14.34 -1.09
N PRO A 2 7.67 -14.77 0.05
CA PRO A 2 7.29 -13.87 1.12
C PRO A 2 8.54 -13.25 1.75
N ALA A 3 8.52 -11.95 2.01
CA ALA A 3 9.52 -11.28 2.81
C ALA A 3 9.04 -11.18 4.26
N LEU A 4 9.84 -11.67 5.19
CA LEU A 4 9.58 -11.62 6.62
C LEU A 4 10.42 -10.51 7.25
N ILE A 5 9.78 -9.63 7.98
CA ILE A 5 10.43 -8.57 8.76
C ILE A 5 10.19 -8.88 10.24
N LEU A 6 11.26 -9.16 10.97
CA LEU A 6 11.20 -9.32 12.41
C LEU A 6 11.21 -7.95 13.08
N LEU A 7 10.38 -7.79 14.08
CA LEU A 7 10.24 -6.54 14.81
C LEU A 7 10.98 -6.54 16.17
N GLN A 8 11.76 -7.61 16.43
CA GLN A 8 12.58 -7.74 17.64
C GLN A 8 13.98 -8.22 17.26
N ASP A 9 15.02 -7.62 17.82
CA ASP A 9 16.43 -7.85 17.46
C ASP A 9 16.97 -9.24 17.83
N ASN A 10 16.39 -9.91 18.82
CA ASN A 10 16.84 -11.23 19.31
C ASN A 10 15.96 -12.39 18.85
N VAL A 11 14.97 -12.13 17.99
CA VAL A 11 14.09 -13.13 17.42
C VAL A 11 14.54 -13.51 16.03
N VAL A 12 14.66 -14.79 15.78
CA VAL A 12 14.96 -15.34 14.46
C VAL A 12 13.73 -16.05 13.93
N SER A 13 13.48 -15.89 12.65
CA SER A 13 12.41 -16.58 11.95
C SER A 13 12.97 -17.56 10.92
N THR A 14 12.29 -18.67 10.75
CA THR A 14 12.43 -19.51 9.57
C THR A 14 11.04 -19.84 9.04
N PHE A 15 10.92 -19.97 7.73
CA PHE A 15 9.68 -20.36 7.10
C PHE A 15 9.89 -21.42 6.04
N ARG A 16 8.88 -22.22 5.82
CA ARG A 16 8.83 -23.23 4.76
C ARG A 16 7.43 -23.32 4.20
N GLU A 17 7.32 -23.29 2.89
CA GLU A 17 6.10 -23.70 2.21
C GLU A 17 5.96 -25.22 2.31
N ILE A 18 4.84 -25.69 2.86
CA ILE A 18 4.55 -27.11 3.06
C ILE A 18 3.73 -27.64 1.89
N GLU A 19 2.74 -26.85 1.45
CA GLU A 19 1.83 -27.10 0.34
C GLU A 19 1.57 -25.77 -0.35
N GLU A 20 1.04 -25.80 -1.56
CA GLU A 20 0.72 -24.58 -2.30
C GLU A 20 -0.19 -23.65 -1.48
N GLY A 21 0.31 -22.47 -1.15
CA GLY A 21 -0.38 -21.49 -0.34
C GLY A 21 -0.35 -21.71 1.17
N LEU A 22 0.25 -22.80 1.67
CA LEU A 22 0.42 -23.08 3.09
C LEU A 22 1.85 -22.87 3.55
N ILE A 23 2.09 -21.82 4.32
CA ILE A 23 3.41 -21.46 4.84
C ILE A 23 3.48 -21.74 6.34
N LYS A 24 4.45 -22.53 6.76
CA LYS A 24 4.80 -22.70 8.18
C LYS A 24 5.88 -21.71 8.56
N VAL A 25 5.60 -20.88 9.58
CA VAL A 25 6.57 -19.96 10.15
C VAL A 25 6.95 -20.42 11.55
N VAL A 26 8.24 -20.42 11.86
CA VAL A 26 8.76 -20.71 13.20
C VAL A 26 9.55 -19.48 13.65
N LEU A 27 9.21 -18.97 14.81
CA LEU A 27 9.91 -17.88 15.50
C LEU A 27 10.57 -18.45 16.75
N PHE A 28 11.82 -18.07 17.01
CA PHE A 28 12.51 -18.45 18.24
C PHE A 28 13.47 -17.35 18.69
N ASP A 29 13.61 -17.21 19.98
CA ASP A 29 14.59 -16.34 20.59
C ASP A 29 15.94 -17.08 20.67
N VAL A 30 17.01 -16.47 20.14
CA VAL A 30 18.33 -17.10 20.08
C VAL A 30 19.01 -17.20 21.43
N ASP A 31 18.64 -16.35 22.37
CA ASP A 31 19.20 -16.31 23.73
C ASP A 31 18.38 -17.17 24.71
N GLY A 32 17.33 -17.84 24.23
CA GLY A 32 16.44 -18.67 25.02
C GLY A 32 15.49 -17.88 25.92
N GLY A 33 15.28 -16.61 25.62
CA GLY A 33 14.33 -15.73 26.29
C GLY A 33 12.88 -15.96 25.88
N PHE A 34 12.03 -15.01 26.21
CA PHE A 34 10.61 -15.04 25.85
C PHE A 34 10.35 -14.08 24.69
N ILE A 35 9.78 -14.59 23.59
CA ILE A 35 9.34 -13.77 22.46
C ILE A 35 8.09 -12.95 22.83
N LEU A 36 7.23 -13.48 23.70
CA LEU A 36 6.01 -12.83 24.13
C LEU A 36 6.25 -12.07 25.43
N SER A 37 6.02 -10.77 25.43
CA SER A 37 5.94 -9.95 26.65
C SER A 37 4.49 -9.65 26.99
N ASP A 38 4.22 -9.17 28.21
CA ASP A 38 2.88 -8.79 28.69
C ASP A 38 2.23 -7.62 27.92
N LYS A 39 2.85 -7.16 26.86
CA LYS A 39 2.35 -6.07 26.01
C LYS A 39 1.94 -6.62 24.65
N ASN A 40 0.81 -6.12 24.14
CA ASN A 40 0.45 -6.32 22.73
C ASN A 40 1.54 -5.72 21.85
N GLN A 41 2.36 -6.57 21.27
CA GLN A 41 3.43 -6.18 20.35
C GLN A 41 3.30 -6.98 19.07
N ASP A 42 3.50 -6.32 17.95
CA ASP A 42 3.63 -7.01 16.68
C ASP A 42 4.95 -7.79 16.68
N LEU A 43 4.87 -9.08 16.44
CA LEU A 43 6.03 -9.98 16.42
C LEU A 43 6.64 -10.13 15.03
N LEU A 44 5.79 -10.06 14.02
CA LEU A 44 6.15 -10.40 12.65
C LEU A 44 5.31 -9.61 11.66
N GLN A 45 5.97 -9.03 10.68
CA GLN A 45 5.35 -8.48 9.49
C GLN A 45 5.68 -9.36 8.29
N MET A 46 4.67 -9.83 7.57
CA MET A 46 4.85 -10.58 6.34
C MET A 46 4.40 -9.76 5.14
N SER A 47 5.26 -9.70 4.11
CA SER A 47 4.93 -9.10 2.83
C SER A 47 4.81 -10.18 1.76
N TYR A 48 3.76 -10.14 0.97
CA TYR A 48 3.51 -11.07 -0.11
C TYR A 48 3.54 -10.36 -1.45
N SER A 49 4.17 -11.00 -2.44
CA SER A 49 4.05 -10.59 -3.84
C SER A 49 3.18 -11.61 -4.56
N PHE A 50 2.10 -11.15 -5.16
CA PHE A 50 1.22 -12.01 -5.96
C PHE A 50 1.70 -12.05 -7.40
N LEU A 51 1.87 -13.27 -7.94
CA LEU A 51 2.15 -13.51 -9.35
C LEU A 51 0.83 -13.84 -10.03
N GLY A 52 0.22 -12.86 -10.69
CA GLY A 52 -1.03 -13.06 -11.45
C GLY A 52 -2.10 -12.02 -11.16
N SER A 53 -3.24 -12.12 -11.84
CA SER A 53 -4.41 -11.29 -11.60
C SER A 53 -5.14 -11.78 -10.35
N VAL A 54 -5.19 -10.93 -9.33
CA VAL A 54 -5.96 -11.23 -8.11
C VAL A 54 -7.43 -10.94 -8.39
N LEU A 55 -8.25 -11.97 -8.33
CA LEU A 55 -9.69 -11.86 -8.37
C LEU A 55 -10.21 -11.63 -6.95
N ASP A 56 -10.60 -10.43 -6.72
CA ASP A 56 -11.62 -9.86 -5.82
C ASP A 56 -11.57 -10.04 -4.32
N ARG A 57 -10.87 -10.88 -3.68
CA ARG A 57 -10.53 -10.93 -2.23
C ARG A 57 -9.67 -12.14 -1.93
N SER A 58 -8.44 -11.92 -1.52
CA SER A 58 -7.63 -12.97 -0.91
C SER A 58 -7.59 -12.73 0.60
N SER A 59 -7.86 -13.74 1.39
CA SER A 59 -7.64 -13.73 2.84
C SER A 59 -6.39 -14.51 3.16
N VAL A 60 -5.68 -14.07 4.18
CA VAL A 60 -4.62 -14.84 4.81
C VAL A 60 -5.12 -15.26 6.18
N ASP A 61 -5.23 -16.56 6.38
CA ASP A 61 -5.66 -17.12 7.65
C ASP A 61 -4.45 -17.61 8.44
N ILE A 62 -4.34 -17.19 9.69
CA ILE A 62 -3.33 -17.68 10.63
C ILE A 62 -3.98 -18.78 11.46
N SER A 63 -3.51 -20.01 11.30
CA SER A 63 -4.02 -21.17 12.02
C SER A 63 -2.89 -21.93 12.71
N ASN A 64 -3.25 -22.82 13.63
CA ASN A 64 -2.30 -23.70 14.30
C ASN A 64 -1.12 -22.97 14.98
N VAL A 65 -1.42 -21.86 15.66
CA VAL A 65 -0.41 -21.16 16.45
C VAL A 65 -0.04 -21.99 17.68
N ILE A 66 1.22 -22.41 17.75
CA ILE A 66 1.76 -23.17 18.88
C ILE A 66 2.84 -22.31 19.53
N VAL A 67 2.71 -22.06 20.82
CA VAL A 67 3.72 -21.39 21.62
C VAL A 67 4.34 -22.40 22.58
N SER A 68 5.65 -22.56 22.50
CA SER A 68 6.42 -23.42 23.42
C SER A 68 7.14 -22.54 24.44
N GLY A 69 6.92 -22.87 25.70
CA GLY A 69 7.70 -22.31 26.82
C GLY A 69 9.00 -23.08 27.05
N PRO A 70 9.78 -22.66 28.07
CA PRO A 70 10.99 -23.34 28.46
C PRO A 70 10.75 -24.84 28.76
N ARG A 71 11.68 -25.70 28.39
CA ARG A 71 11.62 -27.17 28.54
C ARG A 71 10.51 -27.83 27.72
N GLY A 72 10.03 -27.20 26.63
CA GLY A 72 9.02 -27.79 25.74
C GLY A 72 7.61 -27.79 26.31
N THR A 73 7.32 -27.00 27.33
CA THR A 73 5.95 -26.80 27.80
C THR A 73 5.14 -26.07 26.71
N ILE A 74 3.98 -26.61 26.35
CA ILE A 74 3.08 -26.00 25.38
C ILE A 74 2.17 -25.04 26.15
N ALA A 75 2.20 -23.76 25.78
CA ALA A 75 1.21 -22.82 26.25
C ALA A 75 -0.07 -22.94 25.41
N SER A 76 -1.24 -22.94 26.06
CA SER A 76 -2.50 -22.86 25.34
C SER A 76 -2.64 -21.48 24.73
N VAL A 77 -2.72 -21.41 23.41
CA VAL A 77 -3.01 -20.18 22.68
C VAL A 77 -4.48 -20.20 22.28
N SER A 78 -5.26 -19.25 22.77
CA SER A 78 -6.54 -18.97 22.15
C SER A 78 -6.25 -18.19 20.86
N SER A 79 -6.22 -18.87 19.73
CA SER A 79 -6.12 -18.21 18.43
C SER A 79 -7.48 -17.62 18.07
N ASN A 80 -7.62 -16.31 18.17
CA ASN A 80 -8.58 -15.65 17.30
C ASN A 80 -7.96 -15.69 15.91
N VAL A 81 -8.58 -16.42 14.99
CA VAL A 81 -8.22 -16.38 13.58
C VAL A 81 -8.45 -14.94 13.14
N VAL A 82 -7.36 -14.21 12.94
CA VAL A 82 -7.43 -12.88 12.35
C VAL A 82 -7.32 -13.08 10.85
N SER A 83 -8.46 -13.04 10.18
CA SER A 83 -8.48 -12.91 8.72
C SER A 83 -7.96 -11.51 8.40
N ALA A 84 -6.79 -11.41 7.81
CA ALA A 84 -6.31 -10.16 7.28
C ALA A 84 -6.82 -10.02 5.84
N ASP A 85 -7.58 -8.97 5.57
CA ASP A 85 -7.92 -8.60 4.19
C ASP A 85 -6.61 -8.22 3.45
N VAL A 86 -6.24 -9.03 2.49
CA VAL A 86 -5.09 -8.72 1.62
C VAL A 86 -5.49 -7.62 0.67
N LYS A 87 -5.02 -6.42 0.95
CA LYS A 87 -5.15 -5.30 0.03
C LYS A 87 -4.05 -5.39 -1.03
N LEU A 88 -4.44 -5.46 -2.30
CA LEU A 88 -3.50 -5.28 -3.38
C LEU A 88 -2.87 -3.89 -3.27
N VAL A 89 -1.56 -3.86 -3.23
CA VAL A 89 -0.80 -2.62 -3.32
C VAL A 89 0.02 -2.64 -4.61
N PRO A 90 0.11 -1.51 -5.32
CA PRO A 90 0.92 -1.43 -6.52
C PRO A 90 2.40 -1.66 -6.17
N GLY A 91 3.13 -2.32 -7.07
CA GLY A 91 4.56 -2.58 -6.89
C GLY A 91 5.46 -1.38 -7.19
N VAL A 92 4.95 -0.39 -7.93
CA VAL A 92 5.70 0.80 -8.39
C VAL A 92 4.82 2.04 -8.34
N PHE A 93 5.45 3.21 -8.23
CA PHE A 93 4.78 4.48 -8.42
C PHE A 93 4.37 4.65 -9.89
N ALA A 94 3.10 4.95 -10.15
CA ALA A 94 2.63 5.25 -11.49
C ALA A 94 1.62 6.41 -11.47
N LEU A 95 1.67 7.23 -12.53
CA LEU A 95 0.64 8.21 -12.84
C LEU A 95 0.00 7.79 -14.16
N HIS A 96 -1.30 7.50 -14.15
CA HIS A 96 -2.02 7.02 -15.33
C HIS A 96 -2.55 8.17 -16.18
N GLN A 97 -2.90 7.86 -17.44
CA GLN A 97 -3.57 8.82 -18.30
C GLN A 97 -4.96 9.10 -17.73
N ASN A 98 -5.33 10.38 -17.66
CA ASN A 98 -6.66 10.78 -17.24
C ASN A 98 -7.73 10.22 -18.16
N TYR A 99 -8.89 9.89 -17.61
CA TYR A 99 -10.02 9.39 -18.37
C TYR A 99 -11.33 10.05 -17.90
N PRO A 100 -12.17 10.51 -18.84
CA PRO A 100 -11.94 10.61 -20.29
C PRO A 100 -10.84 11.63 -20.66
N ASN A 101 -10.25 11.49 -21.86
CA ASN A 101 -9.32 12.45 -22.46
C ASN A 101 -9.48 12.40 -24.00
N PRO A 102 -10.03 13.43 -24.69
CA PRO A 102 -10.50 14.71 -24.13
C PRO A 102 -11.66 14.54 -23.13
N PHE A 103 -11.87 15.54 -22.26
CA PHE A 103 -12.92 15.48 -21.24
C PHE A 103 -13.83 16.72 -21.26
N ASN A 104 -15.05 16.57 -20.71
CA ASN A 104 -16.04 17.66 -20.58
C ASN A 104 -17.10 17.30 -19.52
N PRO A 105 -17.30 18.06 -18.44
CA PRO A 105 -16.31 18.98 -17.86
C PRO A 105 -15.37 18.29 -16.89
N THR A 106 -15.54 16.97 -16.60
CA THR A 106 -14.82 16.24 -15.56
C THR A 106 -13.95 15.14 -16.12
N THR A 107 -12.84 14.88 -15.45
CA THR A 107 -11.95 13.77 -15.73
C THR A 107 -11.38 13.19 -14.44
N GLU A 108 -11.04 11.91 -14.46
CA GLU A 108 -10.39 11.21 -13.37
C GLU A 108 -8.90 10.99 -13.68
N ILE A 109 -8.09 11.19 -12.68
CA ILE A 109 -6.64 10.95 -12.71
C ILE A 109 -6.36 9.84 -11.72
N GLN A 110 -5.93 8.70 -12.22
CA GLN A 110 -5.55 7.54 -11.42
C GLN A 110 -4.05 7.53 -11.19
N PHE A 111 -3.63 7.10 -10.02
CA PHE A 111 -2.22 6.95 -9.67
C PHE A 111 -2.01 5.86 -8.61
N ASP A 112 -0.84 5.26 -8.64
CA ASP A 112 -0.47 4.10 -7.86
C ASP A 112 0.61 4.48 -6.85
N ILE A 113 0.40 4.13 -5.59
CA ILE A 113 1.29 4.43 -4.47
C ILE A 113 1.70 3.13 -3.80
N PRO A 114 2.95 2.64 -3.98
CA PRO A 114 3.42 1.39 -3.39
C PRO A 114 3.68 1.49 -1.88
N ILE A 115 4.06 2.66 -1.38
CA ILE A 115 4.44 2.90 0.01
C ILE A 115 3.74 4.17 0.50
N ALA A 116 3.16 4.13 1.69
CA ALA A 116 2.51 5.29 2.30
C ALA A 116 3.42 6.54 2.26
N THR A 117 2.95 7.63 1.67
CA THR A 117 3.76 8.84 1.45
C THR A 117 2.90 10.10 1.35
N GLN A 118 3.55 11.25 1.51
CA GLN A 118 2.95 12.54 1.18
C GLN A 118 2.89 12.69 -0.33
N ILE A 119 1.72 13.06 -0.86
CA ILE A 119 1.52 13.34 -2.28
C ILE A 119 1.13 14.79 -2.50
N ASN A 120 1.49 15.31 -3.67
CA ASN A 120 0.92 16.53 -4.24
C ASN A 120 0.49 16.24 -5.68
N VAL A 121 -0.81 16.40 -5.98
CA VAL A 121 -1.37 16.31 -7.33
C VAL A 121 -1.84 17.70 -7.73
N SER A 122 -1.24 18.25 -8.79
CA SER A 122 -1.50 19.63 -9.23
C SER A 122 -1.70 19.72 -10.74
N ILE A 123 -2.53 20.68 -11.15
CA ILE A 123 -2.83 21.01 -12.55
C ILE A 123 -2.08 22.28 -12.94
N PHE A 124 -1.54 22.32 -14.17
CA PHE A 124 -0.81 23.43 -14.76
C PHE A 124 -1.32 23.74 -16.15
N ASN A 125 -1.27 24.99 -16.54
CA ASN A 125 -1.52 25.44 -17.92
C ASN A 125 -0.25 25.31 -18.78
N LEU A 126 -0.36 25.66 -20.07
CA LEU A 126 0.77 25.64 -21.02
C LEU A 126 1.94 26.56 -20.66
N MET A 127 1.68 27.60 -19.87
CA MET A 127 2.71 28.53 -19.39
C MET A 127 3.41 28.02 -18.10
N GLY A 128 3.07 26.82 -17.63
CA GLY A 128 3.61 26.26 -16.39
C GLY A 128 3.03 26.88 -15.11
N GLN A 129 1.97 27.70 -15.23
CA GLN A 129 1.32 28.28 -14.06
C GLN A 129 0.39 27.25 -13.42
N LYS A 130 0.46 27.14 -12.11
CA LYS A 130 -0.43 26.25 -11.36
C LYS A 130 -1.86 26.78 -11.42
N VAL A 131 -2.77 25.90 -11.84
CA VAL A 131 -4.20 26.15 -11.98
C VAL A 131 -4.97 25.69 -10.76
N LYS A 132 -4.70 24.44 -10.32
CA LYS A 132 -5.41 23.83 -9.18
C LYS A 132 -4.52 22.79 -8.49
N THR A 133 -4.68 22.69 -7.18
CA THR A 133 -4.15 21.58 -6.38
C THR A 133 -5.30 20.62 -6.09
N LEU A 134 -5.24 19.40 -6.66
CA LEU A 134 -6.28 18.38 -6.47
C LEU A 134 -6.11 17.62 -5.17
N ALA A 135 -4.88 17.35 -4.78
CA ALA A 135 -4.54 16.69 -3.53
C ALA A 135 -3.20 17.17 -3.00
N ASN A 136 -3.12 17.38 -1.68
CA ASN A 136 -1.87 17.62 -0.96
C ASN A 136 -2.02 17.03 0.44
N LYS A 137 -1.74 15.71 0.56
CA LYS A 137 -1.99 14.95 1.79
C LYS A 137 -1.16 13.68 1.87
N GLN A 138 -1.08 13.13 3.06
CA GLN A 138 -0.57 11.78 3.29
C GLN A 138 -1.59 10.76 2.76
N VAL A 139 -1.12 9.76 2.03
CA VAL A 139 -1.93 8.63 1.55
C VAL A 139 -1.26 7.32 1.90
N ALA A 140 -2.07 6.29 2.12
CA ALA A 140 -1.59 4.93 2.30
C ALA A 140 -1.14 4.34 0.95
N SER A 141 -0.43 3.22 0.99
CA SER A 141 -0.20 2.40 -0.20
C SER A 141 -1.53 1.96 -0.82
N GLY A 142 -1.60 1.92 -2.16
CA GLY A 142 -2.80 1.51 -2.88
C GLY A 142 -3.00 2.28 -4.20
N TYR A 143 -4.14 1.99 -4.83
CA TYR A 143 -4.61 2.65 -6.05
C TYR A 143 -5.49 3.83 -5.67
N HIS A 144 -5.19 5.00 -6.20
CA HIS A 144 -5.86 6.24 -5.86
C HIS A 144 -6.45 6.92 -7.09
N VAL A 145 -7.52 7.67 -6.88
CA VAL A 145 -8.17 8.46 -7.92
C VAL A 145 -8.43 9.86 -7.36
N VAL A 146 -8.20 10.87 -8.19
CA VAL A 146 -8.64 12.24 -7.96
C VAL A 146 -9.38 12.74 -9.18
N GLN A 147 -10.36 13.60 -8.99
CA GLN A 147 -11.17 14.16 -10.06
C GLN A 147 -10.83 15.63 -10.27
N TRP A 148 -10.82 16.07 -11.54
CA TRP A 148 -10.79 17.47 -11.91
C TRP A 148 -12.00 17.85 -12.72
N ASP A 149 -12.58 18.98 -12.36
CA ASP A 149 -13.86 19.54 -12.87
C ASP A 149 -13.66 20.74 -13.82
N GLY A 150 -12.44 20.96 -14.32
CA GLY A 150 -12.14 22.11 -15.19
C GLY A 150 -12.18 23.46 -14.47
N THR A 151 -12.03 23.49 -13.13
CA THR A 151 -11.97 24.74 -12.36
C THR A 151 -10.57 24.99 -11.78
N ASN A 152 -10.28 26.26 -11.47
CA ASN A 152 -9.07 26.62 -10.72
C ASN A 152 -9.25 26.52 -9.21
N ASP A 153 -8.23 26.86 -8.41
CA ASP A 153 -8.28 26.84 -6.93
C ASP A 153 -9.38 27.75 -6.34
N LYS A 154 -9.89 28.72 -7.10
CA LYS A 154 -10.99 29.63 -6.69
C LYS A 154 -12.38 29.11 -7.11
N GLY A 155 -12.45 27.91 -7.72
CA GLY A 155 -13.70 27.35 -8.23
C GLY A 155 -14.21 27.98 -9.54
N VAL A 156 -13.38 28.79 -10.23
CA VAL A 156 -13.73 29.43 -11.50
C VAL A 156 -13.31 28.50 -12.64
N SER A 157 -14.25 28.29 -13.60
CA SER A 157 -13.97 27.49 -14.80
C SER A 157 -12.81 28.06 -15.59
N VAL A 158 -11.94 27.21 -16.09
CA VAL A 158 -10.82 27.58 -16.93
C VAL A 158 -11.17 27.38 -18.41
N SER A 159 -10.40 27.99 -19.32
CA SER A 159 -10.63 27.85 -20.75
C SER A 159 -10.35 26.43 -21.22
N THR A 160 -11.05 26.00 -22.25
CA THR A 160 -10.73 24.74 -22.96
C THR A 160 -9.31 24.83 -23.55
N GLY A 161 -8.61 23.71 -23.57
CA GLY A 161 -7.25 23.64 -24.08
C GLY A 161 -6.42 22.53 -23.43
N MET A 162 -5.12 22.61 -23.66
CA MET A 162 -4.16 21.64 -23.13
C MET A 162 -3.71 22.04 -21.72
N TYR A 163 -3.71 21.05 -20.83
CA TYR A 163 -3.23 21.15 -19.46
C TYR A 163 -2.25 20.03 -19.15
N PHE A 164 -1.43 20.24 -18.13
CA PHE A 164 -0.57 19.22 -17.55
C PHE A 164 -1.01 18.93 -16.13
N TYR A 165 -0.86 17.69 -15.70
CA TYR A 165 -1.01 17.33 -14.31
C TYR A 165 0.21 16.58 -13.81
N THR A 166 0.54 16.80 -12.56
CA THR A 166 1.71 16.20 -11.91
C THR A 166 1.29 15.42 -10.68
N LEU A 167 1.99 14.33 -10.43
CA LEU A 167 2.03 13.65 -9.14
C LEU A 167 3.46 13.80 -8.60
N ASN A 168 3.59 14.45 -7.45
CA ASN A 168 4.85 14.56 -6.74
C ASN A 168 4.73 13.87 -5.38
N THR A 169 5.74 13.05 -5.07
CA THR A 169 6.00 12.51 -3.73
C THR A 169 7.39 13.02 -3.31
N GLY A 170 7.82 12.82 -2.10
CA GLY A 170 9.16 13.26 -1.70
C GLY A 170 10.31 12.72 -2.57
N SER A 171 10.10 11.55 -3.20
CA SER A 171 11.12 10.82 -3.96
C SER A 171 10.78 10.59 -5.44
N HIS A 172 9.52 10.77 -5.86
CA HIS A 172 9.06 10.49 -7.23
C HIS A 172 8.26 11.67 -7.77
N SER A 173 8.46 11.95 -9.06
CA SER A 173 7.70 12.95 -9.80
C SER A 173 7.31 12.40 -11.16
N ALA A 174 6.04 12.56 -11.52
CA ALA A 174 5.52 12.18 -12.83
C ALA A 174 4.60 13.28 -13.35
N MET A 175 4.57 13.45 -14.67
CA MET A 175 3.74 14.44 -15.36
C MET A 175 3.11 13.82 -16.60
N LYS A 176 1.86 14.18 -16.86
CA LYS A 176 1.12 13.84 -18.08
C LYS A 176 0.34 15.04 -18.59
N LYS A 177 -0.07 14.98 -19.86
CA LYS A 177 -0.91 15.98 -20.52
C LYS A 177 -2.35 15.51 -20.65
N MET A 178 -3.29 16.46 -20.68
CA MET A 178 -4.70 16.24 -20.94
C MET A 178 -5.28 17.36 -21.79
N LEU A 179 -6.42 17.08 -22.44
CA LEU A 179 -7.16 18.02 -23.27
C LEU A 179 -8.55 18.23 -22.68
N PHE A 180 -8.85 19.51 -22.40
CA PHE A 180 -10.15 19.96 -21.88
C PHE A 180 -10.99 20.60 -22.98
#